data_61749ec56efda039e313d4b6125d683c
#
_entry.id   61749ec56efda039e313d4b6125d683c
#
_cell.length_a   1.000
_cell.length_b   1.000
_cell.length_c   1.000
_cell.angle_alpha   90.00
_cell.angle_beta   90.00
_cell.angle_gamma   90.00
#
_symmetry.space_group_name_H-M   'P 1'
#
loop_
_entity.id
_entity.type
_entity.pdbx_description
1 polymer ?
#
loop_
_entity_poly.entity_id
_entity_poly.type
_entity_poly.pdbx_seq_one_letter_code
_entity_poly.pdbx_strand_id
1 'polypeptide(L)'
;MFDIIEHLQIRPELKQSILSFREQYPVEEQLQSRIPVPDNIYYGTDIWEKAVTALLCGKNILLVGHKATGKNIFAENLAAAFGRPRWDVSFHVNMDAASLIGMDTFKNQEVVFRPGPICCAAQNGGFAVLDEINMAKSEALAVLHGTLDFRRSIDVPGYERIELYPATRFIATMNYGYAGTKELNEALVSRFVVIQMPMISQEHLILLLQDHYPTLKTDGARELAAVYLDLQKKCENAQISSRAMDLRGLLDGVALMEKGLDVLDALDMGITNKTFDSYEQTLIQDTIRGRISKKLKPEDLFEKNGQAADDRKNRR
;
A
#
# COMPACT_ATOMS: atom_id res chain seq x y z
N MET A 1 15.03 -17.12 6.00
CA MET A 1 14.63 -15.71 5.79
C MET A 1 13.42 -15.75 4.87
N PHE A 2 12.33 -15.09 5.20
CA PHE A 2 11.13 -15.06 4.35
C PHE A 2 11.46 -14.36 3.02
N ASP A 3 11.31 -15.05 1.88
CA ASP A 3 11.43 -14.44 0.57
C ASP A 3 10.04 -14.39 -0.09
N ILE A 4 9.53 -13.19 -0.27
CA ILE A 4 8.21 -12.95 -0.85
C ILE A 4 8.06 -13.60 -2.24
N ILE A 5 9.14 -13.75 -3.02
CA ILE A 5 9.12 -14.32 -4.38
C ILE A 5 8.57 -15.75 -4.38
N GLU A 6 8.87 -16.54 -3.35
CA GLU A 6 8.39 -17.93 -3.25
C GLU A 6 6.87 -17.99 -3.17
N HIS A 7 6.25 -16.97 -2.56
CA HIS A 7 4.81 -16.89 -2.33
C HIS A 7 4.04 -16.21 -3.47
N LEU A 8 4.73 -15.55 -4.43
CA LEU A 8 4.06 -14.90 -5.55
C LEU A 8 3.45 -15.91 -6.52
N GLN A 9 2.20 -15.72 -6.86
CA GLN A 9 1.51 -16.49 -7.91
C GLN A 9 1.61 -15.75 -9.24
N ILE A 10 2.81 -15.65 -9.81
CA ILE A 10 3.08 -15.05 -11.12
C ILE A 10 3.81 -16.05 -12.02
N ARG A 11 3.88 -15.75 -13.32
CA ARG A 11 4.59 -16.60 -14.29
C ARG A 11 6.04 -16.86 -13.88
N PRO A 12 6.54 -18.09 -14.03
CA PRO A 12 7.92 -18.46 -13.64
C PRO A 12 9.00 -17.57 -14.27
N GLU A 13 8.79 -17.14 -15.52
CA GLU A 13 9.73 -16.29 -16.26
C GLU A 13 9.87 -14.91 -15.59
N LEU A 14 8.79 -14.37 -15.03
CA LEU A 14 8.84 -13.11 -14.29
C LEU A 14 9.57 -13.28 -12.95
N LYS A 15 9.35 -14.39 -12.24
CA LYS A 15 10.13 -14.71 -11.02
C LYS A 15 11.62 -14.77 -11.32
N GLN A 16 12.00 -15.49 -12.36
CA GLN A 16 13.40 -15.58 -12.79
C GLN A 16 13.98 -14.21 -13.16
N SER A 17 13.20 -13.38 -13.85
CA SER A 17 13.63 -12.02 -14.22
C SER A 17 13.84 -11.13 -12.99
N ILE A 18 13.03 -11.26 -11.94
CA ILE A 18 13.23 -10.55 -10.67
C ILE A 18 14.53 -11.03 -10.00
N LEU A 19 14.77 -12.33 -9.96
CA LEU A 19 16.01 -12.88 -9.39
C LEU A 19 17.24 -12.38 -10.14
N SER A 20 17.22 -12.41 -11.47
CA SER A 20 18.30 -11.86 -12.31
C SER A 20 18.49 -10.34 -12.09
N PHE A 21 17.42 -9.59 -11.87
CA PHE A 21 17.50 -8.17 -11.51
C PHE A 21 18.20 -7.98 -10.16
N ARG A 22 17.88 -8.79 -9.14
CA ARG A 22 18.56 -8.72 -7.83
C ARG A 22 20.06 -9.02 -7.94
N GLU A 23 20.43 -10.02 -8.74
CA GLU A 23 21.83 -10.38 -8.99
C GLU A 23 22.58 -9.28 -9.74
N GLN A 24 21.96 -8.68 -10.74
CA GLN A 24 22.53 -7.59 -11.53
C GLN A 24 22.75 -6.32 -10.71
N TYR A 25 21.92 -6.07 -9.72
CA TYR A 25 21.95 -4.85 -8.91
C TYR A 25 22.03 -5.17 -7.41
N PRO A 26 23.19 -5.62 -6.92
CA PRO A 26 23.38 -5.90 -5.50
C PRO A 26 23.17 -4.62 -4.66
N VAL A 27 22.71 -4.80 -3.43
CA VAL A 27 22.47 -3.71 -2.47
C VAL A 27 23.61 -3.68 -1.47
N GLU A 28 24.16 -2.50 -1.21
CA GLU A 28 25.21 -2.29 -0.20
C GLU A 28 24.71 -2.70 1.20
N GLU A 29 25.60 -3.24 2.02
CA GLU A 29 25.30 -3.77 3.34
C GLU A 29 24.57 -2.77 4.24
N GLN A 30 25.00 -1.50 4.22
CA GLN A 30 24.40 -0.41 5.00
C GLN A 30 22.95 -0.08 4.61
N LEU A 31 22.50 -0.50 3.44
CA LEU A 31 21.15 -0.26 2.91
C LEU A 31 20.24 -1.49 3.02
N GLN A 32 20.76 -2.64 3.45
CA GLN A 32 19.96 -3.87 3.60
C GLN A 32 18.77 -3.69 4.56
N SER A 33 18.97 -2.90 5.62
CA SER A 33 17.90 -2.60 6.58
C SER A 33 16.73 -1.77 5.99
N ARG A 34 16.93 -1.19 4.79
CA ARG A 34 15.88 -0.46 4.05
C ARG A 34 15.09 -1.33 3.09
N ILE A 35 15.48 -2.58 2.90
CA ILE A 35 14.69 -3.54 2.13
C ILE A 35 13.52 -3.96 3.02
N PRO A 36 12.26 -3.71 2.62
CA PRO A 36 11.14 -4.03 3.47
C PRO A 36 10.98 -5.55 3.64
N VAL A 37 10.52 -5.95 4.82
CA VAL A 37 10.03 -7.29 5.12
C VAL A 37 8.52 -7.16 5.35
N PRO A 38 7.70 -7.43 4.32
CA PRO A 38 6.27 -7.19 4.41
C PRO A 38 5.60 -8.16 5.41
N ASP A 39 4.73 -7.61 6.24
CA ASP A 39 3.85 -8.42 7.10
C ASP A 39 2.70 -9.05 6.30
N ASN A 40 2.34 -8.44 5.17
CA ASN A 40 1.18 -8.82 4.37
C ASN A 40 1.54 -8.90 2.89
N ILE A 41 1.04 -9.93 2.21
CA ILE A 41 1.18 -10.08 0.77
C ILE A 41 -0.08 -9.54 0.08
N TYR A 42 0.12 -8.70 -0.94
CA TYR A 42 -0.97 -8.26 -1.80
C TYR A 42 -1.43 -9.42 -2.69
N TYR A 43 -2.74 -9.67 -2.70
CA TYR A 43 -3.36 -10.69 -3.54
C TYR A 43 -3.82 -10.10 -4.87
N GLY A 44 -3.53 -10.78 -5.98
CA GLY A 44 -3.96 -10.36 -7.32
C GLY A 44 -2.88 -10.58 -8.37
N THR A 45 -2.80 -11.79 -8.93
CA THR A 45 -1.80 -12.21 -9.92
C THR A 45 -1.67 -11.24 -11.10
N ASP A 46 -2.80 -10.79 -11.68
CA ASP A 46 -2.82 -9.86 -12.82
C ASP A 46 -2.12 -8.53 -12.51
N ILE A 47 -2.36 -7.97 -11.31
CA ILE A 47 -1.74 -6.72 -10.88
C ILE A 47 -0.24 -6.89 -10.66
N TRP A 48 0.16 -8.01 -10.06
CA TRP A 48 1.56 -8.37 -9.89
C TRP A 48 2.29 -8.45 -11.22
N GLU A 49 1.75 -9.19 -12.19
CA GLU A 49 2.39 -9.38 -13.50
C GLU A 49 2.53 -8.05 -14.27
N LYS A 50 1.50 -7.19 -14.24
CA LYS A 50 1.55 -5.85 -14.84
C LYS A 50 2.64 -4.98 -14.21
N ALA A 51 2.68 -4.91 -12.87
CA ALA A 51 3.64 -4.08 -12.16
C ALA A 51 5.07 -4.58 -12.33
N VAL A 52 5.31 -5.89 -12.15
CA VAL A 52 6.62 -6.50 -12.34
C VAL A 52 7.14 -6.29 -13.75
N THR A 53 6.30 -6.52 -14.78
CA THR A 53 6.68 -6.29 -16.16
C THR A 53 7.06 -4.83 -16.41
N ALA A 54 6.28 -3.87 -15.93
CA ALA A 54 6.57 -2.44 -16.09
C ALA A 54 7.91 -2.07 -15.43
N LEU A 55 8.14 -2.52 -14.18
CA LEU A 55 9.37 -2.24 -13.43
C LEU A 55 10.61 -2.88 -14.08
N LEU A 56 10.50 -4.12 -14.59
CA LEU A 56 11.58 -4.78 -15.35
C LEU A 56 11.90 -4.04 -16.65
N CYS A 57 10.90 -3.47 -17.33
CA CYS A 57 11.09 -2.60 -18.49
C CYS A 57 11.67 -1.22 -18.14
N GLY A 58 12.07 -0.97 -16.91
CA GLY A 58 12.63 0.32 -16.50
C GLY A 58 11.62 1.44 -16.34
N LYS A 59 10.32 1.12 -16.32
CA LYS A 59 9.24 2.11 -16.19
C LYS A 59 8.92 2.43 -14.74
N ASN A 60 8.46 3.66 -14.50
CA ASN A 60 7.84 4.06 -13.26
C ASN A 60 6.34 3.72 -13.30
N ILE A 61 5.72 3.42 -12.18
CA ILE A 61 4.31 3.03 -12.11
C ILE A 61 3.51 3.97 -11.23
N LEU A 62 2.26 4.21 -11.62
CA LEU A 62 1.26 4.94 -10.83
C LEU A 62 0.11 3.99 -10.49
N LEU A 63 -0.01 3.65 -9.21
CA LEU A 63 -1.07 2.82 -8.67
C LEU A 63 -2.29 3.70 -8.36
N VAL A 64 -3.36 3.52 -9.11
CA VAL A 64 -4.57 4.34 -9.01
C VAL A 64 -5.73 3.49 -8.51
N GLY A 65 -6.46 3.95 -7.51
CA GLY A 65 -7.60 3.21 -6.99
C GLY A 65 -8.27 3.89 -5.81
N HIS A 66 -9.42 3.40 -5.42
CA HIS A 66 -10.13 3.88 -4.23
C HIS A 66 -9.29 3.68 -2.96
N LYS A 67 -9.72 4.33 -1.86
CA LYS A 67 -9.14 4.08 -0.54
C LYS A 67 -9.25 2.57 -0.21
N ALA A 68 -8.30 2.07 0.57
CA ALA A 68 -8.26 0.67 1.02
C ALA A 68 -8.10 -0.42 -0.07
N THR A 69 -7.62 -0.08 -1.27
CA THR A 69 -7.27 -1.07 -2.32
C THR A 69 -5.88 -1.68 -2.16
N GLY A 70 -5.17 -1.41 -1.07
CA GLY A 70 -3.87 -2.02 -0.78
C GLY A 70 -2.67 -1.43 -1.55
N LYS A 71 -2.78 -0.21 -2.13
CA LYS A 71 -1.71 0.42 -2.91
C LYS A 71 -0.36 0.47 -2.19
N ASN A 72 -0.35 0.89 -0.92
CA ASN A 72 0.89 1.04 -0.14
C ASN A 72 1.48 -0.33 0.24
N ILE A 73 0.63 -1.31 0.59
CA ILE A 73 1.06 -2.70 0.82
C ILE A 73 1.69 -3.25 -0.46
N PHE A 74 1.06 -3.01 -1.61
CA PHE A 74 1.59 -3.48 -2.88
C PHE A 74 2.91 -2.81 -3.26
N ALA A 75 3.05 -1.50 -3.05
CA ALA A 75 4.32 -0.79 -3.27
C ALA A 75 5.45 -1.33 -2.39
N GLU A 76 5.16 -1.63 -1.12
CA GLU A 76 6.08 -2.28 -0.20
C GLU A 76 6.48 -3.69 -0.67
N ASN A 77 5.49 -4.48 -1.05
CA ASN A 77 5.70 -5.82 -1.58
C ASN A 77 6.57 -5.83 -2.85
N LEU A 78 6.38 -4.85 -3.75
CA LEU A 78 7.22 -4.70 -4.94
C LEU A 78 8.67 -4.39 -4.57
N ALA A 79 8.91 -3.48 -3.62
CA ALA A 79 10.26 -3.18 -3.16
C ALA A 79 10.93 -4.43 -2.52
N ALA A 80 10.19 -5.20 -1.73
CA ALA A 80 10.64 -6.46 -1.16
C ALA A 80 10.94 -7.51 -2.24
N ALA A 81 10.02 -7.68 -3.21
CA ALA A 81 10.18 -8.64 -4.30
C ALA A 81 11.40 -8.33 -5.16
N PHE A 82 11.68 -7.08 -5.44
CA PHE A 82 12.89 -6.66 -6.18
C PHE A 82 14.15 -6.58 -5.30
N GLY A 83 14.04 -6.82 -3.99
CA GLY A 83 15.14 -6.71 -3.04
C GLY A 83 15.75 -5.30 -3.02
N ARG A 84 14.92 -4.24 -3.12
CA ARG A 84 15.41 -2.86 -3.22
C ARG A 84 15.19 -2.06 -1.94
N PRO A 85 16.17 -1.24 -1.55
CA PRO A 85 15.98 -0.29 -0.46
C PRO A 85 14.87 0.70 -0.82
N ARG A 86 14.05 1.05 0.16
CA ARG A 86 12.84 1.85 -0.03
C ARG A 86 12.97 3.21 0.64
N TRP A 87 12.47 4.25 -0.03
CA TRP A 87 12.28 5.60 0.49
C TRP A 87 10.84 6.04 0.25
N ASP A 88 10.15 6.38 1.34
CA ASP A 88 8.76 6.82 1.29
C ASP A 88 8.67 8.34 1.33
N VAL A 89 7.78 8.87 0.51
CA VAL A 89 7.41 10.28 0.46
C VAL A 89 5.89 10.38 0.52
N SER A 90 5.35 10.84 1.65
CA SER A 90 3.91 11.11 1.78
C SER A 90 3.62 12.54 1.38
N PHE A 91 2.90 12.71 0.29
CA PHE A 91 2.61 14.04 -0.26
C PHE A 91 1.47 14.73 0.47
N HIS A 92 1.60 16.03 0.66
CA HIS A 92 0.58 16.89 1.27
C HIS A 92 0.67 18.32 0.69
N VAL A 93 -0.37 19.12 0.93
CA VAL A 93 -0.54 20.45 0.32
C VAL A 93 0.56 21.48 0.65
N ASN A 94 1.31 21.27 1.74
CA ASN A 94 2.38 22.18 2.17
C ASN A 94 3.78 21.65 1.83
N MET A 95 3.90 20.58 1.07
CA MET A 95 5.18 20.05 0.64
C MET A 95 5.83 20.97 -0.39
N ASP A 96 7.15 21.11 -0.30
CA ASP A 96 7.98 21.89 -1.22
C ASP A 96 9.01 20.99 -1.93
N ALA A 97 9.68 21.54 -2.92
CA ALA A 97 10.73 20.85 -3.66
C ALA A 97 11.93 20.44 -2.80
N ALA A 98 12.27 21.24 -1.79
CA ALA A 98 13.40 20.97 -0.88
C ALA A 98 13.16 19.70 -0.05
N SER A 99 11.91 19.47 0.38
CA SER A 99 11.52 18.25 1.09
C SER A 99 11.73 16.98 0.26
N LEU A 100 11.67 17.09 -1.07
CA LEU A 100 11.82 15.98 -2.01
C LEU A 100 13.28 15.74 -2.39
N ILE A 101 13.95 16.79 -2.81
CA ILE A 101 15.29 16.75 -3.39
C ILE A 101 16.36 16.83 -2.32
N GLY A 102 16.18 17.71 -1.34
CA GLY A 102 17.14 17.97 -0.28
C GLY A 102 17.37 19.46 -0.07
N MET A 103 18.17 19.76 0.92
CA MET A 103 18.46 21.14 1.31
C MET A 103 19.90 21.29 1.81
N ASP A 104 20.37 22.53 1.80
CA ASP A 104 21.65 22.85 2.39
C ASP A 104 21.60 22.77 3.92
N THR A 105 22.63 22.19 4.48
CA THR A 105 22.83 22.11 5.93
C THR A 105 24.22 22.58 6.29
N PHE A 106 24.38 23.17 7.47
CA PHE A 106 25.69 23.57 7.98
C PHE A 106 26.29 22.44 8.82
N LYS A 107 27.42 21.88 8.36
CA LYS A 107 28.11 20.79 9.03
C LYS A 107 29.62 21.00 8.93
N ASN A 108 30.33 20.82 10.05
CA ASN A 108 31.80 20.98 10.11
C ASN A 108 32.32 22.32 9.56
N GLN A 109 31.60 23.42 9.84
CA GLN A 109 31.89 24.79 9.38
C GLN A 109 31.74 25.03 7.87
N GLU A 110 31.10 24.08 7.14
CA GLU A 110 30.82 24.18 5.71
C GLU A 110 29.33 23.99 5.43
N VAL A 111 28.86 24.60 4.35
CA VAL A 111 27.53 24.33 3.81
C VAL A 111 27.62 23.09 2.95
N VAL A 112 26.84 22.07 3.29
CA VAL A 112 26.80 20.81 2.56
C VAL A 112 25.38 20.47 2.17
N PHE A 113 25.19 19.94 0.97
CA PHE A 113 23.90 19.44 0.52
C PHE A 113 23.53 18.17 1.28
N ARG A 114 22.36 18.18 1.91
CA ARG A 114 21.75 17.00 2.50
C ARG A 114 20.69 16.46 1.54
N PRO A 115 20.92 15.30 0.88
CA PRO A 115 19.98 14.76 -0.08
C PRO A 115 18.66 14.37 0.58
N GLY A 116 17.56 14.71 -0.07
CA GLY A 116 16.21 14.28 0.29
C GLY A 116 15.91 12.84 -0.20
N PRO A 117 14.72 12.32 0.12
CA PRO A 117 14.37 10.93 -0.16
C PRO A 117 14.44 10.55 -1.64
N ILE A 118 14.10 11.47 -2.54
CA ILE A 118 14.18 11.25 -4.00
C ILE A 118 15.65 11.09 -4.44
N CYS A 119 16.53 11.97 -3.99
CA CYS A 119 17.96 11.88 -4.30
C CYS A 119 18.60 10.64 -3.68
N CYS A 120 18.23 10.31 -2.43
CA CYS A 120 18.70 9.08 -1.80
C CYS A 120 18.30 7.83 -2.59
N ALA A 121 17.04 7.73 -3.01
CA ALA A 121 16.58 6.61 -3.84
C ALA A 121 17.31 6.58 -5.19
N ALA A 122 17.49 7.75 -5.82
CA ALA A 122 18.16 7.89 -7.11
C ALA A 122 19.59 7.38 -7.09
N GLN A 123 20.38 7.81 -6.10
CA GLN A 123 21.81 7.46 -5.99
C GLN A 123 22.04 6.01 -5.62
N ASN A 124 21.14 5.41 -4.81
CA ASN A 124 21.34 4.07 -4.23
C ASN A 124 20.54 2.96 -4.95
N GLY A 125 19.98 3.24 -6.12
CA GLY A 125 19.20 2.25 -6.85
C GLY A 125 17.95 1.78 -6.10
N GLY A 126 17.39 2.65 -5.28
CA GLY A 126 16.23 2.36 -4.46
C GLY A 126 14.90 2.51 -5.18
N PHE A 127 13.86 2.01 -4.54
CA PHE A 127 12.49 2.30 -4.92
C PHE A 127 11.97 3.48 -4.11
N ALA A 128 11.59 4.57 -4.79
CA ALA A 128 10.92 5.70 -4.16
C ALA A 128 9.40 5.52 -4.25
N VAL A 129 8.75 5.40 -3.10
CA VAL A 129 7.29 5.32 -3.01
C VAL A 129 6.74 6.72 -2.78
N LEU A 130 5.99 7.21 -3.76
CA LEU A 130 5.40 8.54 -3.82
C LEU A 130 3.92 8.44 -3.43
N ASP A 131 3.65 8.46 -2.11
CA ASP A 131 2.30 8.21 -1.58
C ASP A 131 1.42 9.45 -1.67
N GLU A 132 0.19 9.26 -2.20
CA GLU A 132 -0.80 10.31 -2.41
C GLU A 132 -0.27 11.49 -3.23
N ILE A 133 0.44 11.21 -4.33
CA ILE A 133 1.14 12.21 -5.16
C ILE A 133 0.22 13.35 -5.62
N ASN A 134 -1.07 13.10 -5.76
CA ASN A 134 -2.07 14.09 -6.16
C ASN A 134 -2.48 15.08 -5.04
N MET A 135 -1.95 14.92 -3.82
CA MET A 135 -2.19 15.86 -2.71
C MET A 135 -1.26 17.08 -2.75
N ALA A 136 -0.12 16.97 -3.42
CA ALA A 136 0.83 18.06 -3.53
C ALA A 136 0.39 19.17 -4.51
N LYS A 137 0.99 20.33 -4.38
CA LYS A 137 0.86 21.40 -5.37
C LYS A 137 1.73 21.11 -6.60
N SER A 138 1.30 21.59 -7.76
CA SER A 138 2.02 21.37 -9.02
C SER A 138 3.45 21.89 -8.99
N GLU A 139 3.71 22.96 -8.24
CA GLU A 139 5.03 23.57 -8.09
C GLU A 139 6.02 22.61 -7.39
N ALA A 140 5.57 21.90 -6.35
CA ALA A 140 6.40 20.90 -5.68
C ALA A 140 6.70 19.70 -6.58
N LEU A 141 5.74 19.31 -7.43
CA LEU A 141 5.88 18.19 -8.37
C LEU A 141 6.76 18.50 -9.59
N ALA A 142 7.01 19.77 -9.88
CA ALA A 142 7.78 20.20 -11.05
C ALA A 142 9.19 19.57 -11.07
N VAL A 143 9.82 19.38 -9.92
CA VAL A 143 11.15 18.75 -9.81
C VAL A 143 11.18 17.30 -10.23
N LEU A 144 10.03 16.61 -10.24
CA LEU A 144 9.93 15.20 -10.66
C LEU A 144 9.94 15.01 -12.18
N HIS A 145 9.66 16.05 -12.97
CA HIS A 145 9.56 15.91 -14.44
C HIS A 145 10.86 15.40 -15.07
N GLY A 146 12.01 15.95 -14.67
CA GLY A 146 13.33 15.49 -15.15
C GLY A 146 13.72 14.11 -14.61
N THR A 147 13.34 13.86 -13.37
CA THR A 147 13.63 12.60 -12.67
C THR A 147 12.89 11.40 -13.27
N LEU A 148 11.63 11.62 -13.67
CA LEU A 148 10.74 10.54 -14.13
C LEU A 148 10.77 10.30 -15.64
N ASP A 149 11.39 11.21 -16.43
CA ASP A 149 11.46 11.05 -17.87
C ASP A 149 12.75 10.31 -18.34
N PHE A 150 12.99 10.31 -19.63
CA PHE A 150 14.14 9.62 -20.25
C PHE A 150 15.51 10.13 -19.79
N ARG A 151 15.59 11.36 -19.27
CA ARG A 151 16.84 11.96 -18.77
C ARG A 151 17.35 11.24 -17.53
N ARG A 152 16.46 10.69 -16.73
CA ARG A 152 16.78 9.93 -15.51
C ARG A 152 17.83 10.64 -14.66
N SER A 153 17.61 11.92 -14.39
CA SER A 153 18.55 12.74 -13.63
C SER A 153 17.82 13.81 -12.81
N ILE A 154 18.49 14.27 -11.79
CA ILE A 154 18.02 15.34 -10.89
C ILE A 154 19.01 16.48 -10.96
N ASP A 155 18.57 17.65 -11.42
CA ASP A 155 19.37 18.87 -11.35
C ASP A 155 19.19 19.51 -9.98
N VAL A 156 20.27 19.59 -9.20
CA VAL A 156 20.28 20.25 -7.89
C VAL A 156 20.99 21.59 -8.04
N PRO A 157 20.28 22.73 -7.87
CA PRO A 157 20.89 24.06 -8.05
C PRO A 157 22.14 24.24 -7.16
N GLY A 158 23.25 24.62 -7.77
CA GLY A 158 24.53 24.83 -7.09
C GLY A 158 25.36 23.58 -6.83
N TYR A 159 24.86 22.41 -7.24
CA TYR A 159 25.54 21.11 -7.09
C TYR A 159 25.59 20.35 -8.40
N GLU A 160 26.36 19.25 -8.42
CA GLU A 160 26.40 18.37 -9.59
C GLU A 160 25.06 17.68 -9.83
N ARG A 161 24.77 17.41 -11.09
CA ARG A 161 23.62 16.62 -11.49
C ARG A 161 23.73 15.20 -10.91
N ILE A 162 22.65 14.72 -10.33
CA ILE A 162 22.50 13.36 -9.82
C ILE A 162 21.90 12.48 -10.92
N GLU A 163 22.68 11.56 -11.45
CA GLU A 163 22.18 10.53 -12.36
C GLU A 163 21.48 9.42 -11.57
N LEU A 164 20.35 8.94 -12.07
CA LEU A 164 19.64 7.84 -11.44
C LEU A 164 20.36 6.52 -11.67
N TYR A 165 20.64 5.82 -10.59
CA TYR A 165 21.16 4.46 -10.67
C TYR A 165 20.21 3.57 -11.50
N PRO A 166 20.72 2.63 -12.34
CA PRO A 166 19.89 1.86 -13.27
C PRO A 166 18.74 1.08 -12.62
N ALA A 167 18.92 0.63 -11.37
CA ALA A 167 17.87 -0.09 -10.62
C ALA A 167 16.79 0.81 -10.04
N THR A 168 16.96 2.14 -9.99
CA THR A 168 15.99 3.08 -9.39
C THR A 168 14.65 3.03 -10.12
N ARG A 169 13.57 2.93 -9.35
CA ARG A 169 12.18 3.03 -9.83
C ARG A 169 11.36 3.93 -8.91
N PHE A 170 10.33 4.54 -9.49
CA PHE A 170 9.35 5.32 -8.74
C PHE A 170 8.00 4.63 -8.81
N ILE A 171 7.40 4.43 -7.63
CA ILE A 171 6.07 3.84 -7.46
C ILE A 171 5.20 4.91 -6.83
N ALA A 172 4.35 5.54 -7.62
CA ALA A 172 3.42 6.54 -7.10
C ALA A 172 2.08 5.91 -6.75
N THR A 173 1.39 6.46 -5.75
CA THR A 173 0.01 6.11 -5.43
C THR A 173 -0.90 7.32 -5.58
N MET A 174 -2.11 7.08 -6.04
CA MET A 174 -3.14 8.10 -6.15
C MET A 174 -4.50 7.55 -5.74
N ASN A 175 -5.18 8.27 -4.88
CA ASN A 175 -6.58 8.05 -4.57
C ASN A 175 -7.46 8.94 -5.45
N TYR A 176 -8.62 8.44 -5.90
CA TYR A 176 -9.62 9.22 -6.64
C TYR A 176 -11.03 8.96 -6.11
N GLY A 177 -11.97 9.81 -6.52
CA GLY A 177 -13.39 9.59 -6.26
C GLY A 177 -13.91 10.11 -4.92
N TYR A 178 -13.16 10.98 -4.21
CA TYR A 178 -13.67 11.63 -3.00
C TYR A 178 -13.24 13.10 -2.89
N ALA A 179 -13.95 13.83 -2.04
CA ALA A 179 -13.73 15.26 -1.85
C ALA A 179 -12.29 15.56 -1.40
N GLY A 180 -11.64 16.51 -2.08
CA GLY A 180 -10.27 16.93 -1.80
C GLY A 180 -9.19 16.26 -2.65
N THR A 181 -9.52 15.25 -3.46
CA THR A 181 -8.57 14.70 -4.45
C THR A 181 -8.45 15.65 -5.63
N LYS A 182 -7.21 15.91 -6.04
CA LYS A 182 -6.89 16.69 -7.24
C LYS A 182 -6.53 15.75 -8.38
N GLU A 183 -6.79 16.17 -9.61
CA GLU A 183 -6.24 15.51 -10.77
C GLU A 183 -4.76 15.84 -10.90
N LEU A 184 -3.96 14.86 -11.26
CA LEU A 184 -2.57 15.08 -11.62
C LEU A 184 -2.49 15.74 -12.98
N ASN A 185 -1.48 16.60 -13.17
CA ASN A 185 -1.16 17.18 -14.46
C ASN A 185 -0.87 16.04 -15.47
N GLU A 186 -1.46 16.12 -16.65
CA GLU A 186 -1.31 15.14 -17.74
C GLU A 186 0.16 14.88 -18.09
N ALA A 187 0.99 15.92 -18.10
CA ALA A 187 2.43 15.78 -18.34
C ALA A 187 3.14 14.93 -17.28
N LEU A 188 2.68 14.92 -16.03
CA LEU A 188 3.23 14.06 -15.00
C LEU A 188 2.70 12.63 -15.12
N VAL A 189 1.41 12.46 -15.38
CA VAL A 189 0.77 11.15 -15.59
C VAL A 189 1.43 10.39 -16.73
N SER A 190 1.77 11.08 -17.84
CA SER A 190 2.42 10.48 -19.02
C SER A 190 3.80 9.85 -18.73
N ARG A 191 4.42 10.14 -17.58
CA ARG A 191 5.70 9.59 -17.16
C ARG A 191 5.59 8.28 -16.37
N PHE A 192 4.37 7.85 -16.13
CA PHE A 192 4.07 6.60 -15.42
C PHE A 192 3.34 5.60 -16.31
N VAL A 193 3.55 4.34 -16.08
CA VAL A 193 2.61 3.28 -16.47
C VAL A 193 1.52 3.23 -15.40
N VAL A 194 0.28 3.53 -15.79
CA VAL A 194 -0.84 3.59 -14.85
C VAL A 194 -1.44 2.20 -14.66
N ILE A 195 -1.55 1.79 -13.41
CA ILE A 195 -2.15 0.51 -13.01
C ILE A 195 -3.37 0.79 -12.14
N GLN A 196 -4.55 0.39 -12.65
CA GLN A 196 -5.78 0.48 -11.88
C GLN A 196 -5.83 -0.64 -10.85
N MET A 197 -5.90 -0.25 -9.57
CA MET A 197 -6.01 -1.18 -8.46
C MET A 197 -7.47 -1.55 -8.23
N PRO A 198 -7.84 -2.81 -8.40
CA PRO A 198 -9.23 -3.24 -8.18
C PRO A 198 -9.60 -3.13 -6.69
N MET A 199 -10.89 -3.07 -6.42
CA MET A 199 -11.40 -3.31 -5.09
C MET A 199 -11.10 -4.75 -4.67
N ILE A 200 -10.92 -4.96 -3.36
CA ILE A 200 -10.65 -6.31 -2.83
C ILE A 200 -11.85 -7.22 -3.09
N SER A 201 -11.61 -8.40 -3.64
CA SER A 201 -12.65 -9.42 -3.81
C SER A 201 -13.00 -10.09 -2.48
N GLN A 202 -14.17 -10.74 -2.42
CA GLN A 202 -14.58 -11.50 -1.22
C GLN A 202 -13.55 -12.58 -0.87
N GLU A 203 -13.05 -13.29 -1.85
CA GLU A 203 -12.07 -14.36 -1.68
C GLU A 203 -10.76 -13.82 -1.10
N HIS A 204 -10.23 -12.75 -1.66
CA HIS A 204 -9.01 -12.12 -1.17
C HIS A 204 -9.19 -11.50 0.22
N LEU A 205 -10.38 -10.96 0.53
CA LEU A 205 -10.66 -10.43 1.86
C LEU A 205 -10.73 -11.54 2.92
N ILE A 206 -11.32 -12.68 2.58
CA ILE A 206 -11.34 -13.86 3.46
C ILE A 206 -9.92 -14.35 3.72
N LEU A 207 -9.09 -14.49 2.69
CA LEU A 207 -7.70 -14.89 2.83
C LEU A 207 -6.93 -13.90 3.71
N LEU A 208 -7.08 -12.60 3.48
CA LEU A 208 -6.44 -11.55 4.27
C LEU A 208 -6.83 -11.65 5.75
N LEU A 209 -8.12 -11.85 6.05
CA LEU A 209 -8.60 -11.99 7.42
C LEU A 209 -8.02 -13.23 8.10
N GLN A 210 -7.94 -14.35 7.39
CA GLN A 210 -7.40 -15.62 7.93
C GLN A 210 -5.88 -15.58 8.11
N ASP A 211 -5.16 -14.85 7.26
CA ASP A 211 -3.72 -14.67 7.42
C ASP A 211 -3.38 -13.81 8.64
N HIS A 212 -4.16 -12.74 8.86
CA HIS A 212 -3.98 -11.87 10.04
C HIS A 212 -4.43 -12.54 11.33
N TYR A 213 -5.53 -13.29 11.26
CA TYR A 213 -6.18 -13.93 12.42
C TYR A 213 -6.33 -15.43 12.15
N PRO A 214 -5.25 -16.21 12.35
CA PRO A 214 -5.26 -17.65 12.04
C PRO A 214 -6.24 -18.47 12.90
N THR A 215 -6.75 -17.91 13.98
CA THR A 215 -7.79 -18.51 14.84
C THR A 215 -9.20 -18.19 14.35
N LEU A 216 -9.36 -17.25 13.40
CA LEU A 216 -10.66 -16.87 12.84
C LEU A 216 -11.20 -18.00 11.95
N LYS A 217 -12.37 -18.52 12.29
CA LYS A 217 -13.06 -19.56 11.53
C LYS A 217 -13.45 -19.04 10.15
N THR A 218 -13.42 -19.91 9.15
CA THR A 218 -13.76 -19.56 7.76
C THR A 218 -15.16 -18.95 7.63
N ASP A 219 -16.13 -19.45 8.37
CA ASP A 219 -17.50 -18.90 8.34
C ASP A 219 -17.55 -17.48 8.94
N GLY A 220 -16.81 -17.25 10.03
CA GLY A 220 -16.65 -15.91 10.60
C GLY A 220 -15.99 -14.93 9.63
N ALA A 221 -14.91 -15.36 8.95
CA ALA A 221 -14.25 -14.56 7.93
C ALA A 221 -15.18 -14.23 6.75
N ARG A 222 -16.03 -15.17 6.33
CA ARG A 222 -17.03 -14.94 5.27
C ARG A 222 -18.09 -13.92 5.68
N GLU A 223 -18.60 -14.02 6.90
CA GLU A 223 -19.59 -13.07 7.44
C GLU A 223 -19.02 -11.65 7.50
N LEU A 224 -17.83 -11.49 8.05
CA LEU A 224 -17.15 -10.20 8.16
C LEU A 224 -16.80 -9.62 6.78
N ALA A 225 -16.33 -10.46 5.85
CA ALA A 225 -16.08 -10.07 4.47
C ALA A 225 -17.37 -9.61 3.78
N ALA A 226 -18.50 -10.30 4.01
CA ALA A 226 -19.79 -9.93 3.43
C ALA A 226 -20.28 -8.58 3.94
N VAL A 227 -20.13 -8.29 5.24
CA VAL A 227 -20.42 -6.97 5.82
C VAL A 227 -19.63 -5.87 5.11
N TYR A 228 -18.31 -6.07 4.98
CA TYR A 228 -17.44 -5.09 4.35
C TYR A 228 -17.82 -4.82 2.88
N LEU A 229 -18.14 -5.87 2.12
CA LEU A 229 -18.56 -5.75 0.72
C LEU A 229 -19.95 -5.08 0.57
N ASP A 230 -20.88 -5.29 1.50
CA ASP A 230 -22.15 -4.59 1.48
C ASP A 230 -21.97 -3.09 1.76
N LEU A 231 -21.08 -2.73 2.69
CA LEU A 231 -20.72 -1.34 2.93
C LEU A 231 -20.02 -0.73 1.69
N GLN A 232 -19.16 -1.50 1.04
CA GLN A 232 -18.51 -1.09 -0.22
C GLN A 232 -19.52 -0.74 -1.29
N LYS A 233 -20.51 -1.59 -1.53
CA LYS A 233 -21.60 -1.33 -2.49
C LYS A 233 -22.39 -0.07 -2.15
N LYS A 234 -22.65 0.18 -0.85
CA LYS A 234 -23.31 1.41 -0.42
C LYS A 234 -22.46 2.65 -0.66
N CYS A 235 -21.14 2.55 -0.48
CA CYS A 235 -20.22 3.63 -0.79
C CYS A 235 -20.16 3.91 -2.31
N GLU A 236 -20.08 2.86 -3.14
CA GLU A 236 -20.12 2.98 -4.61
C GLU A 236 -21.41 3.65 -5.11
N ASN A 237 -22.53 3.37 -4.45
CA ASN A 237 -23.83 3.99 -4.71
C ASN A 237 -24.01 5.39 -4.04
N ALA A 238 -22.96 5.97 -3.50
CA ALA A 238 -22.94 7.26 -2.81
C ALA A 238 -23.96 7.36 -1.64
N GLN A 239 -24.35 6.24 -1.03
CA GLN A 239 -25.23 6.20 0.14
C GLN A 239 -24.50 6.46 1.45
N ILE A 240 -23.22 6.11 1.50
CA ILE A 240 -22.30 6.38 2.61
C ILE A 240 -20.99 6.93 2.07
N SER A 241 -20.24 7.66 2.89
CA SER A 241 -18.93 8.20 2.51
C SER A 241 -17.85 7.11 2.51
N SER A 242 -16.74 7.39 1.85
CA SER A 242 -15.55 6.50 1.84
C SER A 242 -14.87 6.37 3.21
N ARG A 243 -15.30 7.08 4.23
CA ARG A 243 -14.77 6.99 5.61
C ARG A 243 -15.06 5.64 6.24
N ALA A 244 -16.26 5.08 5.97
CA ALA A 244 -16.63 3.74 6.43
C ALA A 244 -15.86 2.61 5.71
N MET A 245 -15.27 2.92 4.53
CA MET A 245 -14.47 1.98 3.74
C MET A 245 -13.02 1.97 4.22
N ASP A 246 -12.81 1.62 5.47
CA ASP A 246 -11.48 1.48 6.06
C ASP A 246 -11.20 0.00 6.39
N LEU A 247 -10.42 -0.65 5.52
CA LEU A 247 -10.01 -2.04 5.74
C LEU A 247 -9.22 -2.22 7.05
N ARG A 248 -8.44 -1.20 7.44
CA ARG A 248 -7.73 -1.20 8.73
C ARG A 248 -8.74 -1.23 9.87
N GLY A 249 -9.82 -0.45 9.75
CA GLY A 249 -10.90 -0.45 10.75
C GLY A 249 -11.59 -1.81 10.88
N LEU A 250 -11.78 -2.56 9.79
CA LEU A 250 -12.26 -3.94 9.86
C LEU A 250 -11.25 -4.84 10.59
N LEU A 251 -9.97 -4.77 10.24
CA LEU A 251 -8.91 -5.55 10.89
C LEU A 251 -8.83 -5.21 12.40
N ASP A 252 -8.85 -3.92 12.75
CA ASP A 252 -8.89 -3.48 14.15
C ASP A 252 -10.09 -4.09 14.90
N GLY A 253 -11.28 -4.05 14.27
CA GLY A 253 -12.49 -4.68 14.83
C GLY A 253 -12.30 -6.17 15.11
N VAL A 254 -11.71 -6.91 14.16
CA VAL A 254 -11.44 -8.36 14.34
C VAL A 254 -10.43 -8.59 15.46
N ALA A 255 -9.40 -7.76 15.58
CA ALA A 255 -8.45 -7.83 16.70
C ALA A 255 -9.13 -7.64 18.07
N LEU A 256 -10.08 -6.69 18.13
CA LEU A 256 -10.85 -6.45 19.36
C LEU A 256 -11.77 -7.63 19.70
N MET A 257 -12.41 -8.24 18.68
CA MET A 257 -13.22 -9.46 18.86
C MET A 257 -12.38 -10.63 19.37
N GLU A 258 -11.17 -10.82 18.85
CA GLU A 258 -10.24 -11.88 19.30
C GLU A 258 -9.87 -11.71 20.78
N LYS A 259 -9.89 -10.48 21.29
CA LYS A 259 -9.70 -10.19 22.73
C LYS A 259 -10.98 -10.25 23.56
N GLY A 260 -12.12 -10.62 22.94
CA GLY A 260 -13.39 -10.87 23.64
C GLY A 260 -14.35 -9.69 23.65
N LEU A 261 -14.09 -8.59 22.92
CA LEU A 261 -15.06 -7.50 22.78
C LEU A 261 -16.26 -8.00 21.96
N ASP A 262 -17.48 -7.58 22.33
CA ASP A 262 -18.69 -7.88 21.57
C ASP A 262 -18.54 -7.54 20.09
N VAL A 263 -19.12 -8.38 19.22
CA VAL A 263 -18.93 -8.29 17.76
C VAL A 263 -19.46 -6.98 17.20
N LEU A 264 -20.63 -6.55 17.66
CA LEU A 264 -21.25 -5.29 17.18
C LEU A 264 -20.49 -4.07 17.72
N ASP A 265 -20.06 -4.09 18.98
CA ASP A 265 -19.26 -3.01 19.57
C ASP A 265 -17.90 -2.88 18.85
N ALA A 266 -17.27 -3.99 18.53
CA ALA A 266 -15.99 -4.00 17.80
C ALA A 266 -16.14 -3.45 16.38
N LEU A 267 -17.21 -3.80 15.67
CA LEU A 267 -17.51 -3.25 14.34
C LEU A 267 -17.89 -1.77 14.40
N ASP A 268 -18.62 -1.36 15.43
CA ASP A 268 -18.95 0.06 15.62
C ASP A 268 -17.66 0.87 15.86
N MET A 269 -16.75 0.41 16.70
CA MET A 269 -15.45 1.07 16.93
C MET A 269 -14.57 1.09 15.69
N GLY A 270 -14.51 0.00 14.97
CA GLY A 270 -13.61 -0.14 13.80
C GLY A 270 -14.17 0.54 12.54
N ILE A 271 -15.48 0.59 12.35
CA ILE A 271 -16.11 1.03 11.11
C ILE A 271 -17.06 2.21 11.35
N THR A 272 -18.13 2.02 12.13
CA THR A 272 -19.22 3.01 12.26
C THR A 272 -18.73 4.35 12.78
N ASN A 273 -17.89 4.35 13.81
CA ASN A 273 -17.36 5.55 14.45
C ASN A 273 -16.31 6.31 13.63
N LYS A 274 -15.95 5.83 12.43
CA LYS A 274 -15.08 6.56 11.49
C LYS A 274 -15.78 7.70 10.78
N THR A 275 -17.11 7.71 10.74
CA THR A 275 -17.92 8.86 10.33
C THR A 275 -18.53 9.54 11.54
N PHE A 276 -18.74 10.87 11.43
CA PHE A 276 -19.35 11.70 12.47
C PHE A 276 -20.77 12.17 12.07
N ASP A 277 -21.26 11.72 10.91
CA ASP A 277 -22.63 11.96 10.46
C ASP A 277 -23.56 10.89 11.05
N SER A 278 -24.55 11.31 11.84
CA SER A 278 -25.45 10.40 12.55
C SER A 278 -26.36 9.60 11.62
N TYR A 279 -26.73 10.15 10.48
CA TYR A 279 -27.53 9.45 9.47
C TYR A 279 -26.70 8.35 8.82
N GLU A 280 -25.48 8.68 8.44
CA GLU A 280 -24.53 7.72 7.87
C GLU A 280 -24.19 6.60 8.87
N GLN A 281 -23.98 6.94 10.15
CA GLN A 281 -23.76 5.95 11.22
C GLN A 281 -24.95 4.97 11.32
N THR A 282 -26.17 5.47 11.26
CA THR A 282 -27.37 4.62 11.29
C THR A 282 -27.40 3.66 10.11
N LEU A 283 -27.13 4.14 8.89
CA LEU A 283 -27.09 3.30 7.69
C LEU A 283 -26.01 2.20 7.76
N ILE A 284 -24.85 2.53 8.31
CA ILE A 284 -23.75 1.57 8.51
C ILE A 284 -24.17 0.52 9.54
N GLN A 285 -24.70 0.94 10.69
CA GLN A 285 -25.18 0.04 11.74
C GLN A 285 -26.30 -0.88 11.24
N ASP A 286 -27.24 -0.38 10.47
CA ASP A 286 -28.33 -1.19 9.91
C ASP A 286 -27.77 -2.24 8.94
N THR A 287 -26.75 -1.87 8.16
CA THR A 287 -26.08 -2.81 7.26
C THR A 287 -25.36 -3.92 8.03
N ILE A 288 -24.63 -3.55 9.08
CA ILE A 288 -23.93 -4.51 9.96
C ILE A 288 -24.94 -5.44 10.65
N ARG A 289 -25.99 -4.88 11.27
CA ARG A 289 -27.04 -5.63 11.98
C ARG A 289 -27.92 -6.49 11.08
N GLY A 290 -28.01 -6.13 9.80
CA GLY A 290 -28.69 -6.94 8.79
C GLY A 290 -27.97 -8.25 8.46
N ARG A 291 -26.67 -8.32 8.72
CA ARG A 291 -25.81 -9.50 8.51
C ARG A 291 -25.44 -10.18 9.81
N ILE A 292 -24.97 -9.43 10.77
CA ILE A 292 -24.47 -9.95 12.04
C ILE A 292 -25.61 -10.07 13.05
N SER A 293 -25.85 -11.30 13.49
CA SER A 293 -26.84 -11.56 14.54
C SER A 293 -26.39 -10.95 15.87
N LYS A 294 -27.30 -10.32 16.60
CA LYS A 294 -27.08 -9.85 17.98
C LYS A 294 -26.67 -10.96 18.96
N LYS A 295 -26.89 -12.22 18.58
CA LYS A 295 -26.53 -13.40 19.41
C LYS A 295 -25.13 -13.93 19.11
N LEU A 296 -24.49 -13.46 18.03
CA LEU A 296 -23.17 -13.91 17.63
C LEU A 296 -22.15 -13.36 18.62
N LYS A 297 -21.45 -14.27 19.27
CA LYS A 297 -20.40 -13.94 20.24
C LYS A 297 -19.02 -14.08 19.62
N PRO A 298 -18.00 -13.39 20.14
CA PRO A 298 -16.62 -13.57 19.69
C PRO A 298 -16.15 -15.03 19.72
N GLU A 299 -16.55 -15.79 20.73
CA GLU A 299 -16.22 -17.21 20.89
C GLU A 299 -16.76 -18.09 19.73
N ASP A 300 -17.80 -17.65 19.06
CA ASP A 300 -18.37 -18.37 17.90
C ASP A 300 -17.52 -18.14 16.64
N LEU A 301 -16.81 -17.02 16.57
CA LEU A 301 -16.00 -16.61 15.42
C LEU A 301 -14.59 -17.21 15.43
N PHE A 302 -14.03 -17.47 16.61
CA PHE A 302 -12.65 -17.94 16.75
C PHE A 302 -12.56 -19.39 17.26
N GLU A 303 -11.50 -20.06 16.89
CA GLU A 303 -11.18 -21.38 17.41
C GLU A 303 -10.62 -21.26 18.84
N LYS A 304 -10.96 -22.23 19.71
CA LYS A 304 -10.39 -22.24 21.07
C LYS A 304 -8.89 -22.55 20.98
N ASN A 305 -8.08 -21.78 21.70
CA ASN A 305 -6.64 -21.99 21.79
C ASN A 305 -6.34 -23.45 22.17
N GLY A 306 -5.92 -24.25 21.21
CA GLY A 306 -5.62 -25.69 21.36
C GLY A 306 -5.74 -26.48 20.05
N GLN A 307 -6.57 -26.05 19.09
CA GLN A 307 -6.79 -26.75 17.83
C GLN A 307 -5.99 -26.16 16.66
N ALA A 308 -5.54 -24.92 16.75
CA ALA A 308 -4.82 -24.20 15.70
C ALA A 308 -3.43 -24.76 15.35
N ALA A 309 -2.87 -25.66 16.16
CA ALA A 309 -1.52 -26.20 15.96
C ALA A 309 -1.47 -27.40 14.98
N ASP A 310 -2.55 -28.15 14.83
CA ASP A 310 -2.55 -29.39 14.04
C ASP A 310 -2.89 -29.17 12.55
N ASP A 311 -3.70 -28.17 12.21
CA ASP A 311 -4.08 -27.88 10.84
C ASP A 311 -2.98 -27.14 10.04
N ARG A 312 -2.02 -26.51 10.69
CA ARG A 312 -0.87 -25.86 10.04
C ARG A 312 0.12 -26.87 9.43
N LYS A 313 0.17 -28.12 9.90
CA LYS A 313 1.04 -29.17 9.33
C LYS A 313 0.53 -29.73 8.02
N ASN A 314 -0.76 -29.55 7.72
CA ASN A 314 -1.40 -30.10 6.50
C ASN A 314 -1.58 -29.07 5.37
N ARG A 315 -1.23 -27.78 5.58
CA ARG A 315 -1.35 -26.71 4.56
C ARG A 315 -0.02 -26.11 4.10
N ARG A 316 1.12 -26.72 4.49
CA ARG A 316 2.45 -26.36 3.97
C ARG A 316 2.94 -27.32 2.94
#